data_4ef67ae4b634db869c793af09c8c9bde
#
_entry.id   4ef67ae4b634db869c793af09c8c9bde
#
_cell.length_a   1.000
_cell.length_b   1.000
_cell.length_c   1.000
_cell.angle_alpha   90.00
_cell.angle_beta   90.00
_cell.angle_gamma   90.00
#
_symmetry.space_group_name_H-M   'P 1'
#
loop_
_entity.id
_entity.type
_entity.pdbx_description
1 polymer ?
#
loop_
_entity_poly.entity_id
_entity_poly.type
_entity_poly.pdbx_seq_one_letter_code
_entity_poly.pdbx_strand_id
1 'polypeptide(L)'
;MLKAIHTLAALWFAAAGALSLGAHDASAAAVIKSQSPCTNGGDTCFNFGSGIVGVGNFDMRTFSFSAPSKGSASVTFHGSLLCAVPAGTNAKVVDLVTQITNSTSAAQQQGPGGMRQAAVILSNTSQTFNLASTRVFTFNAKGTQTYHFRVRPLRIDSGANCYIYNAAFSVIFIP
;
A
#
# COMPACT_ATOMS: atom_id res chain seq x y z
N MET A 1 11.97 58.04 75.94
CA MET A 1 11.68 58.27 74.48
C MET A 1 12.34 57.16 73.69
N LEU A 2 11.55 56.13 73.40
CA LEU A 2 12.08 55.04 72.58
C LEU A 2 11.05 54.78 71.41
N LYS A 3 11.50 54.97 70.17
CA LYS A 3 10.71 54.72 68.97
C LYS A 3 10.85 53.24 68.60
N ALA A 4 9.73 52.56 68.60
CA ALA A 4 9.64 51.21 68.08
C ALA A 4 9.58 51.24 66.52
N ILE A 5 10.48 50.54 65.91
CA ILE A 5 10.48 50.32 64.46
C ILE A 5 9.87 48.96 64.17
N HIS A 6 8.73 48.96 63.50
CA HIS A 6 8.07 47.74 63.09
C HIS A 6 8.59 47.36 61.71
N THR A 7 9.30 46.22 61.60
CA THR A 7 9.73 45.64 60.40
C THR A 7 8.66 44.65 59.85
N LEU A 8 7.97 45.01 58.81
CA LEU A 8 7.08 44.10 58.07
C LEU A 8 7.92 43.17 57.19
N ALA A 9 7.93 41.89 57.49
CA ALA A 9 8.48 40.86 56.66
C ALA A 9 7.38 40.41 55.66
N ALA A 10 7.55 40.75 54.39
CA ALA A 10 6.69 40.28 53.31
C ALA A 10 7.16 38.88 52.88
N LEU A 11 6.35 37.85 53.18
CA LEU A 11 6.53 36.50 52.65
C LEU A 11 6.05 36.48 51.20
N TRP A 12 7.00 36.32 50.29
CA TRP A 12 6.72 35.97 48.89
C TRP A 12 6.61 34.47 48.78
N PHE A 13 5.37 33.94 48.61
CA PHE A 13 5.15 32.57 48.17
C PHE A 13 5.31 32.53 46.65
N ALA A 14 6.45 32.06 46.18
CA ALA A 14 6.62 31.70 44.80
C ALA A 14 5.95 30.33 44.58
N ALA A 15 4.74 30.34 44.07
CA ALA A 15 4.10 29.13 43.55
C ALA A 15 4.75 28.76 42.22
N ALA A 16 5.76 27.90 42.24
CA ALA A 16 6.31 27.26 41.05
C ALA A 16 5.28 26.22 40.55
N GLY A 17 4.37 26.69 39.74
CA GLY A 17 3.52 25.78 38.94
C GLY A 17 4.38 25.03 37.93
N ALA A 18 4.73 23.80 38.23
CA ALA A 18 5.31 22.89 37.26
C ALA A 18 4.25 22.56 36.19
N LEU A 19 4.24 23.30 35.10
CA LEU A 19 3.58 22.88 33.87
C LEU A 19 4.32 21.65 33.36
N SER A 20 3.86 20.47 33.76
CA SER A 20 4.21 19.23 33.08
C SER A 20 3.57 19.30 31.71
N LEU A 21 4.29 19.86 30.76
CA LEU A 21 4.04 19.61 29.34
C LEU A 21 4.24 18.10 29.17
N GLY A 22 3.14 17.35 29.21
CA GLY A 22 3.14 15.97 28.81
C GLY A 22 3.69 15.94 27.38
N ALA A 23 4.91 15.47 27.23
CA ALA A 23 5.44 15.11 25.94
C ALA A 23 4.49 14.06 25.38
N HIS A 24 3.55 14.50 24.57
CA HIS A 24 2.87 13.59 23.68
C HIS A 24 3.98 13.11 22.74
N ASP A 25 4.47 11.92 23.00
CA ASP A 25 5.27 11.19 22.02
C ASP A 25 4.42 11.10 20.76
N ALA A 26 4.61 12.07 19.88
CA ALA A 26 4.12 11.96 18.52
C ALA A 26 4.89 10.80 17.91
N SER A 27 4.36 9.59 18.10
CA SER A 27 4.86 8.39 17.44
C SER A 27 4.74 8.64 15.95
N ALA A 28 5.83 9.10 15.35
CA ALA A 28 5.88 9.34 13.92
C ALA A 28 5.55 8.02 13.22
N ALA A 29 4.62 8.07 12.28
CA ALA A 29 4.35 6.94 11.43
C ALA A 29 5.66 6.49 10.77
N ALA A 30 6.09 5.28 11.04
CA ALA A 30 7.33 4.75 10.49
C ALA A 30 7.03 3.99 9.20
N VAL A 31 7.81 4.24 8.15
CA VAL A 31 7.87 3.33 7.02
C VAL A 31 8.47 2.04 7.53
N ILE A 32 7.66 1.00 7.61
CA ILE A 32 8.08 -0.27 8.22
C ILE A 32 8.79 -1.14 7.21
N LYS A 33 8.33 -1.12 5.97
CA LYS A 33 8.92 -1.97 4.93
C LYS A 33 8.58 -1.48 3.52
N SER A 34 9.53 -1.64 2.63
CA SER A 34 9.31 -1.58 1.18
C SER A 34 10.01 -2.78 0.54
N GLN A 35 9.35 -3.40 -0.41
CA GLN A 35 9.89 -4.55 -1.14
C GLN A 35 9.62 -4.39 -2.62
N SER A 36 10.65 -4.59 -3.44
CA SER A 36 10.43 -4.84 -4.86
C SER A 36 9.91 -6.27 -5.04
N PRO A 37 8.75 -6.46 -5.66
CA PRO A 37 8.27 -7.80 -5.96
C PRO A 37 8.99 -8.47 -7.12
N CYS A 38 9.86 -7.75 -7.82
CA CYS A 38 10.66 -8.29 -8.92
C CYS A 38 11.85 -9.08 -8.34
N THR A 39 11.87 -10.39 -8.52
CA THR A 39 12.81 -11.32 -7.87
C THR A 39 13.97 -11.54 -8.77
N ASN A 40 14.72 -11.28 -9.34
CA ASN A 40 15.86 -11.75 -10.16
C ASN A 40 16.58 -10.68 -10.98
N GLY A 41 16.66 -9.46 -10.49
CA GLY A 41 17.41 -8.41 -11.18
C GLY A 41 16.86 -8.09 -12.59
N GLY A 42 15.71 -8.68 -12.93
CA GLY A 42 14.99 -8.38 -14.15
C GLY A 42 13.82 -7.44 -13.87
N ASP A 43 13.48 -6.63 -14.84
CA ASP A 43 12.38 -5.67 -14.72
C ASP A 43 11.00 -6.35 -14.67
N THR A 44 10.87 -7.60 -15.11
CA THR A 44 9.63 -8.37 -15.13
C THR A 44 9.36 -9.02 -13.79
N CYS A 45 8.27 -8.62 -13.16
CA CYS A 45 7.84 -9.14 -11.87
C CYS A 45 6.86 -10.29 -11.99
N PHE A 46 6.07 -10.32 -13.03
CA PHE A 46 5.06 -11.35 -13.28
C PHE A 46 4.61 -11.35 -14.74
N ASN A 47 4.42 -12.54 -15.30
CA ASN A 47 3.86 -12.75 -16.64
C ASN A 47 2.50 -13.46 -16.52
N PHE A 48 1.46 -12.85 -17.04
CA PHE A 48 0.11 -13.41 -17.02
C PHE A 48 -0.11 -14.49 -18.09
N GLY A 49 0.75 -14.58 -19.10
CA GLY A 49 0.47 -15.40 -20.27
C GLY A 49 -0.60 -14.79 -21.18
N SER A 50 -1.23 -15.62 -21.96
CA SER A 50 -2.27 -15.23 -22.92
C SER A 50 -3.46 -16.18 -22.89
N GLY A 51 -4.60 -15.76 -23.46
CA GLY A 51 -5.79 -16.61 -23.56
C GLY A 51 -6.54 -16.81 -22.25
N ILE A 52 -6.49 -15.84 -21.33
CA ILE A 52 -7.15 -15.92 -20.04
C ILE A 52 -8.52 -15.25 -20.14
N VAL A 53 -9.58 -15.99 -19.83
CA VAL A 53 -10.95 -15.46 -19.77
C VAL A 53 -11.59 -15.91 -18.45
N GLY A 54 -11.94 -14.94 -17.60
CA GLY A 54 -12.72 -15.19 -16.38
C GLY A 54 -12.06 -16.10 -15.36
N VAL A 55 -10.76 -16.31 -15.43
CA VAL A 55 -10.01 -17.18 -14.51
C VAL A 55 -9.80 -16.47 -13.18
N GLY A 56 -9.63 -17.26 -12.14
CA GLY A 56 -9.49 -16.80 -10.76
C GLY A 56 -8.40 -15.74 -10.53
N ASN A 57 -8.23 -15.42 -9.29
CA ASN A 57 -7.31 -14.39 -8.84
C ASN A 57 -5.87 -14.88 -8.85
N PHE A 58 -4.96 -14.08 -9.37
CA PHE A 58 -3.54 -14.30 -9.21
C PHE A 58 -3.04 -13.48 -8.03
N ASP A 59 -2.45 -14.16 -7.04
CA ASP A 59 -1.68 -13.50 -5.98
C ASP A 59 -0.31 -13.13 -6.55
N MET A 60 -0.20 -11.88 -6.96
CA MET A 60 1.03 -11.39 -7.55
C MET A 60 2.16 -11.34 -6.56
N ARG A 61 1.88 -10.84 -5.36
CA ARG A 61 2.83 -10.74 -4.27
C ARG A 61 2.14 -10.69 -2.92
N THR A 62 2.81 -11.30 -1.97
CA THR A 62 2.49 -11.26 -0.55
C THR A 62 3.56 -10.50 0.18
N PHE A 63 3.13 -9.66 1.11
CA PHE A 63 3.99 -8.84 1.93
C PHE A 63 3.54 -8.93 3.38
N SER A 64 4.46 -9.22 4.29
CA SER A 64 4.17 -9.31 5.72
C SER A 64 5.07 -8.40 6.53
N PHE A 65 4.51 -7.81 7.59
CA PHE A 65 5.24 -7.08 8.60
C PHE A 65 4.69 -7.38 10.00
N SER A 66 5.49 -7.14 11.02
CA SER A 66 5.07 -7.28 12.42
C SER A 66 4.64 -5.93 12.95
N ALA A 67 3.34 -5.77 13.21
CA ALA A 67 2.80 -4.57 13.82
C ALA A 67 3.18 -4.53 15.31
N PRO A 68 3.78 -3.45 15.83
CA PRO A 68 4.21 -3.37 17.23
C PRO A 68 3.04 -3.21 18.20
N SER A 69 1.91 -2.68 17.75
CA SER A 69 0.70 -2.44 18.53
C SER A 69 -0.56 -2.57 17.67
N LYS A 70 -1.72 -2.35 18.26
CA LYS A 70 -2.93 -2.01 17.50
C LYS A 70 -2.69 -0.73 16.69
N GLY A 71 -3.41 -0.56 15.57
CA GLY A 71 -3.27 0.62 14.74
C GLY A 71 -3.80 0.41 13.34
N SER A 72 -3.22 1.14 12.40
CA SER A 72 -3.56 1.06 10.99
C SER A 72 -2.31 0.88 10.13
N ALA A 73 -2.48 0.30 8.96
CA ALA A 73 -1.44 0.21 7.96
C ALA A 73 -1.94 0.81 6.64
N SER A 74 -1.23 1.79 6.13
CA SER A 74 -1.39 2.27 4.77
C SER A 74 -0.51 1.42 3.86
N VAL A 75 -1.13 0.63 3.02
CA VAL A 75 -0.47 -0.32 2.13
C VAL A 75 -0.58 0.18 0.70
N THR A 76 0.55 0.34 0.04
CA THR A 76 0.63 0.86 -1.32
C THR A 76 1.35 -0.12 -2.23
N PHE A 77 0.75 -0.37 -3.38
CA PHE A 77 1.39 -1.05 -4.50
C PHE A 77 1.43 -0.07 -5.69
N HIS A 78 2.56 0.00 -6.36
CA HIS A 78 2.70 0.66 -7.65
C HIS A 78 3.59 -0.17 -8.57
N GLY A 79 3.35 -0.04 -9.86
CA GLY A 79 4.10 -0.74 -10.88
C GLY A 79 3.57 -0.41 -12.27
N SER A 80 4.15 -1.00 -13.28
CA SER A 80 3.73 -0.87 -14.67
C SER A 80 3.24 -2.20 -15.20
N LEU A 81 2.10 -2.20 -15.88
CA LEU A 81 1.59 -3.33 -16.65
C LEU A 81 1.83 -3.03 -18.13
N LEU A 82 2.65 -3.82 -18.78
CA LEU A 82 2.84 -3.79 -20.24
C LEU A 82 2.06 -4.94 -20.86
N CYS A 83 1.24 -4.62 -21.85
CA CYS A 83 0.58 -5.60 -22.71
C CYS A 83 0.99 -5.37 -24.16
N ALA A 84 1.46 -6.41 -24.82
CA ALA A 84 1.91 -6.36 -26.20
C ALA A 84 1.12 -7.34 -27.08
N VAL A 85 0.84 -6.95 -28.31
CA VAL A 85 0.19 -7.76 -29.34
C VAL A 85 1.16 -7.91 -30.51
N PRO A 86 1.58 -9.15 -30.84
CA PRO A 86 2.50 -9.40 -31.96
C PRO A 86 1.96 -8.97 -33.32
N ALA A 87 2.86 -8.76 -34.26
CA ALA A 87 2.50 -8.55 -35.66
C ALA A 87 1.75 -9.75 -36.25
N GLY A 88 0.89 -9.50 -37.22
CA GLY A 88 0.14 -10.55 -37.92
C GLY A 88 -1.05 -11.11 -37.14
N THR A 89 -1.40 -10.50 -35.99
CA THR A 89 -2.60 -10.86 -35.21
C THR A 89 -3.63 -9.75 -35.28
N ASN A 90 -4.89 -10.06 -35.00
CA ASN A 90 -5.92 -9.01 -34.82
C ASN A 90 -5.72 -8.25 -33.52
N ALA A 91 -6.36 -7.08 -33.38
CA ALA A 91 -6.45 -6.37 -32.12
C ALA A 91 -6.96 -7.26 -30.98
N LYS A 92 -6.44 -7.07 -29.79
CA LYS A 92 -6.73 -7.91 -28.60
C LYS A 92 -7.32 -7.07 -27.49
N VAL A 93 -8.29 -7.64 -26.79
CA VAL A 93 -8.84 -7.04 -25.58
C VAL A 93 -8.03 -7.48 -24.37
N VAL A 94 -7.68 -6.52 -23.54
CA VAL A 94 -7.12 -6.72 -22.21
C VAL A 94 -8.03 -6.04 -21.21
N ASP A 95 -8.51 -6.77 -20.23
CA ASP A 95 -9.37 -6.26 -19.14
C ASP A 95 -9.01 -6.98 -17.86
N LEU A 96 -8.59 -6.25 -16.86
CA LEU A 96 -8.20 -6.79 -15.55
C LEU A 96 -8.53 -5.85 -14.41
N VAL A 97 -8.67 -6.41 -13.22
CA VAL A 97 -8.87 -5.68 -11.97
C VAL A 97 -7.73 -5.99 -11.02
N THR A 98 -7.18 -4.98 -10.37
CA THR A 98 -6.18 -5.12 -9.31
C THR A 98 -6.79 -4.84 -7.95
N GLN A 99 -6.25 -5.44 -6.89
CA GLN A 99 -6.71 -5.21 -5.52
C GLN A 99 -5.59 -5.46 -4.51
N ILE A 100 -5.57 -4.65 -3.44
CA ILE A 100 -4.83 -4.96 -2.21
C ILE A 100 -5.81 -5.56 -1.20
N THR A 101 -5.48 -6.73 -0.63
CA THR A 101 -6.31 -7.41 0.36
C THR A 101 -5.45 -8.00 1.48
N ASN A 102 -6.06 -8.23 2.63
CA ASN A 102 -5.48 -8.97 3.75
C ASN A 102 -5.98 -10.42 3.85
N SER A 103 -6.70 -10.90 2.84
CA SER A 103 -7.24 -12.25 2.80
C SER A 103 -7.11 -12.85 1.42
N THR A 104 -6.69 -14.11 1.36
CA THR A 104 -6.64 -14.90 0.12
C THR A 104 -8.01 -15.44 -0.31
N SER A 105 -8.96 -15.51 0.63
CA SER A 105 -10.33 -15.97 0.35
C SER A 105 -11.27 -14.87 -0.13
N ALA A 106 -10.86 -13.58 -0.03
CA ALA A 106 -11.69 -12.48 -0.46
C ALA A 106 -12.00 -12.59 -1.95
N ALA A 107 -13.29 -12.65 -2.27
CA ALA A 107 -13.74 -12.51 -3.65
C ALA A 107 -13.25 -11.16 -4.15
N GLN A 108 -12.60 -11.17 -5.32
CA GLN A 108 -12.16 -9.93 -5.91
C GLN A 108 -13.32 -9.19 -6.49
N GLN A 109 -13.63 -8.17 -5.80
CA GLN A 109 -14.55 -7.16 -6.27
C GLN A 109 -13.78 -5.85 -6.42
N GLN A 110 -14.29 -4.95 -7.20
CA GLN A 110 -13.83 -3.56 -7.28
C GLN A 110 -14.06 -2.88 -5.92
N GLY A 111 -13.35 -3.36 -4.91
CA GLY A 111 -13.41 -2.83 -3.55
C GLY A 111 -12.47 -1.65 -3.37
N PRO A 112 -12.44 -1.03 -2.19
CA PRO A 112 -11.52 0.05 -1.87
C PRO A 112 -10.08 -0.35 -2.21
N GLY A 113 -9.38 0.49 -2.96
CA GLY A 113 -8.02 0.22 -3.44
C GLY A 113 -7.95 -0.71 -4.64
N GLY A 114 -9.08 -1.06 -5.28
CA GLY A 114 -9.13 -1.77 -6.54
C GLY A 114 -9.07 -0.81 -7.73
N MET A 115 -8.46 -1.25 -8.82
CA MET A 115 -8.40 -0.52 -10.07
C MET A 115 -8.71 -1.46 -11.23
N ARG A 116 -9.51 -0.99 -12.17
CA ARG A 116 -9.75 -1.68 -13.45
C ARG A 116 -8.95 -1.03 -14.56
N GLN A 117 -8.27 -1.86 -15.34
CA GLN A 117 -7.58 -1.49 -16.56
C GLN A 117 -8.19 -2.25 -17.72
N ALA A 118 -8.68 -1.55 -18.72
CA ALA A 118 -9.27 -2.17 -19.91
C ALA A 118 -8.83 -1.41 -21.17
N ALA A 119 -8.41 -2.15 -22.19
CA ALA A 119 -8.03 -1.59 -23.48
C ALA A 119 -8.20 -2.59 -24.63
N VAL A 120 -8.27 -2.03 -25.83
CA VAL A 120 -8.07 -2.76 -27.08
C VAL A 120 -6.69 -2.40 -27.61
N ILE A 121 -5.80 -3.38 -27.69
CA ILE A 121 -4.43 -3.19 -28.16
C ILE A 121 -4.34 -3.64 -29.60
N LEU A 122 -3.86 -2.77 -30.46
CA LEU A 122 -3.78 -3.03 -31.90
C LEU A 122 -2.65 -4.01 -32.20
N SER A 123 -2.74 -4.67 -33.37
CA SER A 123 -1.68 -5.52 -33.90
C SER A 123 -0.35 -4.77 -33.99
N ASN A 124 0.73 -5.44 -33.67
CA ASN A 124 2.10 -4.90 -33.69
C ASN A 124 2.29 -3.66 -32.82
N THR A 125 1.53 -3.57 -31.69
CA THR A 125 1.66 -2.49 -30.73
C THR A 125 1.76 -3.02 -29.30
N SER A 126 2.17 -2.14 -28.41
CA SER A 126 2.11 -2.39 -26.98
C SER A 126 1.49 -1.19 -26.26
N GLN A 127 0.91 -1.45 -25.10
CA GLN A 127 0.37 -0.43 -24.23
C GLN A 127 0.83 -0.66 -22.80
N THR A 128 1.26 0.42 -22.14
CA THR A 128 1.63 0.41 -20.74
C THR A 128 0.55 1.10 -19.91
N PHE A 129 0.16 0.45 -18.83
CA PHE A 129 -0.74 0.98 -17.82
C PHE A 129 0.02 1.17 -16.52
N ASN A 130 -0.21 2.28 -15.84
CA ASN A 130 0.28 2.47 -14.49
C ASN A 130 -0.67 1.79 -13.50
N LEU A 131 -0.10 0.93 -12.66
CA LEU A 131 -0.80 0.30 -11.55
C LEU A 131 -0.42 1.04 -10.27
N ALA A 132 -1.39 1.69 -9.64
CA ALA A 132 -1.19 2.35 -8.37
C ALA A 132 -2.40 2.11 -7.48
N SER A 133 -2.23 1.40 -6.39
CA SER A 133 -3.28 1.12 -5.42
C SER A 133 -2.80 1.45 -4.03
N THR A 134 -3.65 2.10 -3.25
CA THR A 134 -3.41 2.32 -1.82
C THR A 134 -4.66 1.93 -1.05
N ARG A 135 -4.46 1.21 0.05
CA ARG A 135 -5.54 0.82 0.95
C ARG A 135 -5.09 0.90 2.39
N VAL A 136 -5.98 1.40 3.26
CA VAL A 136 -5.74 1.42 4.70
C VAL A 136 -6.46 0.24 5.34
N PHE A 137 -5.76 -0.46 6.24
CA PHE A 137 -6.27 -1.55 7.05
C PHE A 137 -6.11 -1.19 8.51
N THR A 138 -7.16 -1.41 9.29
CA THR A 138 -7.11 -1.27 10.76
C THR A 138 -7.04 -2.64 11.41
N PHE A 139 -6.36 -2.75 12.53
CA PHE A 139 -6.24 -3.96 13.32
C PHE A 139 -6.15 -3.65 14.82
N ASN A 140 -6.70 -4.53 15.63
CA ASN A 140 -6.94 -4.29 17.06
C ASN A 140 -5.83 -4.83 17.98
N ALA A 141 -4.84 -5.52 17.42
CA ALA A 141 -3.77 -6.15 18.19
C ALA A 141 -2.43 -6.04 17.47
N LYS A 142 -1.33 -6.13 18.25
CA LYS A 142 0.02 -6.38 17.71
C LYS A 142 0.09 -7.74 17.03
N GLY A 143 0.99 -7.91 16.10
CA GLY A 143 1.25 -9.19 15.45
C GLY A 143 1.53 -9.06 13.96
N THR A 144 1.71 -10.21 13.31
CA THR A 144 1.99 -10.27 11.88
C THR A 144 0.75 -9.89 11.08
N GLN A 145 0.91 -8.89 10.24
CA GLN A 145 -0.08 -8.46 9.26
C GLN A 145 0.43 -8.86 7.88
N THR A 146 -0.44 -9.48 7.08
CA THR A 146 -0.10 -9.95 5.74
C THR A 146 -1.04 -9.34 4.73
N TYR A 147 -0.46 -8.82 3.67
CA TYR A 147 -1.19 -8.19 2.57
C TYR A 147 -0.80 -8.84 1.25
N HIS A 148 -1.78 -8.89 0.36
CA HIS A 148 -1.65 -9.48 -0.97
C HIS A 148 -2.00 -8.43 -2.01
N PHE A 149 -1.14 -8.26 -2.99
CA PHE A 149 -1.51 -7.61 -4.24
C PHE A 149 -1.99 -8.67 -5.21
N ARG A 150 -3.23 -8.54 -5.64
CA ARG A 150 -3.91 -9.52 -6.48
C ARG A 150 -4.35 -8.89 -7.77
N VAL A 151 -4.31 -9.67 -8.83
CA VAL A 151 -4.84 -9.31 -10.13
C VAL A 151 -5.84 -10.36 -10.57
N ARG A 152 -6.98 -9.90 -11.04
CA ARG A 152 -7.99 -10.74 -11.68
C ARG A 152 -8.12 -10.34 -13.14
N PRO A 153 -7.60 -11.13 -14.07
CA PRO A 153 -7.92 -10.97 -15.47
C PRO A 153 -9.41 -11.27 -15.69
N LEU A 154 -10.13 -10.30 -16.20
CA LEU A 154 -11.49 -10.49 -16.69
C LEU A 154 -11.45 -11.04 -18.12
N ARG A 155 -10.51 -10.51 -18.92
CA ARG A 155 -10.23 -10.96 -20.27
C ARG A 155 -8.81 -10.58 -20.69
N ILE A 156 -8.04 -11.53 -21.16
CA ILE A 156 -6.80 -11.31 -21.90
C ILE A 156 -6.89 -12.23 -23.12
N ASP A 157 -7.15 -11.67 -24.28
CA ASP A 157 -7.32 -12.42 -25.50
C ASP A 157 -6.06 -13.23 -25.84
N SER A 158 -6.25 -14.41 -26.42
CA SER A 158 -5.15 -15.24 -26.92
C SER A 158 -4.27 -14.45 -27.91
N GLY A 159 -2.96 -14.50 -27.70
CA GLY A 159 -1.97 -13.74 -28.46
C GLY A 159 -1.64 -12.36 -27.87
N ALA A 160 -2.32 -11.87 -26.84
CA ALA A 160 -1.83 -10.76 -26.06
C ALA A 160 -0.90 -11.27 -24.94
N ASN A 161 0.25 -10.64 -24.76
CA ASN A 161 1.19 -10.94 -23.68
C ASN A 161 1.23 -9.77 -22.70
N CYS A 162 0.88 -10.03 -21.44
CA CYS A 162 0.83 -9.01 -20.40
C CYS A 162 1.76 -9.36 -19.24
N TYR A 163 2.56 -8.40 -18.80
CA TYR A 163 3.45 -8.55 -17.62
C TYR A 163 3.53 -7.30 -16.79
N ILE A 164 3.73 -7.50 -15.47
CA ILE A 164 4.01 -6.42 -14.54
C ILE A 164 5.52 -6.29 -14.38
N TYR A 165 6.00 -5.06 -14.39
CA TYR A 165 7.41 -4.72 -14.17
C TYR A 165 7.55 -3.44 -13.34
N ASN A 166 8.76 -3.18 -12.84
CA ASN A 166 9.09 -2.00 -12.02
C ASN A 166 8.13 -1.80 -10.85
N ALA A 167 7.80 -2.87 -10.15
CA ALA A 167 6.82 -2.80 -9.07
C ALA A 167 7.47 -2.60 -7.69
N ALA A 168 6.77 -1.89 -6.83
CA ALA A 168 7.10 -1.77 -5.43
C ALA A 168 5.85 -1.96 -4.56
N PHE A 169 6.03 -2.59 -3.41
CA PHE A 169 5.01 -2.82 -2.40
C PHE A 169 5.51 -2.30 -1.07
N SER A 170 4.79 -1.36 -0.47
CA SER A 170 5.21 -0.68 0.76
C SER A 170 4.09 -0.60 1.78
N VAL A 171 4.48 -0.52 3.05
CA VAL A 171 3.58 -0.35 4.18
C VAL A 171 4.08 0.77 5.08
N ILE A 172 3.20 1.67 5.45
CA ILE A 172 3.39 2.67 6.49
C ILE A 172 2.48 2.29 7.66
N PHE A 173 3.07 2.02 8.82
CA PHE A 173 2.30 1.76 10.03
C PHE A 173 1.94 3.08 10.73
N ILE A 174 0.70 3.14 11.22
CA ILE A 174 0.13 4.25 11.98
C ILE A 174 -0.42 3.66 13.29
N PRO A 175 0.18 3.97 14.46
CA PRO A 175 -0.23 3.44 15.75
C PRO A 175 -1.61 3.92 16.21
#